data_36edb911e4d00221ca33aac801419f0b
#
_entry.id   36edb911e4d00221ca33aac801419f0b
#
_cell.length_a   1.000
_cell.length_b   1.000
_cell.length_c   1.000
_cell.angle_alpha   90.00
_cell.angle_beta   90.00
_cell.angle_gamma   90.00
#
_symmetry.space_group_name_H-M   'P 1'
#
loop_
_entity.id
_entity.type
_entity.pdbx_description
1 polymer ?
#
loop_
_entity_poly.entity_id
_entity_poly.type
_entity_poly.pdbx_seq_one_letter_code
_entity_poly.pdbx_strand_id
1 'polypeptide(L)'
;MANEPAGNPPAPLNPDEELAWRALARAVLVIPKVLDGELLQAQGLGLTEYSVLMNLSEQPGRSMRMSELANAALISVSGLTRVVERLTRQALVERVRAETDGRGQLAVLTPAGFTRLEKAYPTLLAGVREHVMDHLADLDLAAFTQAMSGIAAPEMGPPLRRTPSLASLTNSRQPEKTTGPQGAR
;
A
#
# COMPACT_ATOMS: atom_id res chain seq x y z
N MET A 1 -14.54 -41.59 -21.01
CA MET A 1 -14.06 -40.88 -19.82
C MET A 1 -12.57 -41.17 -19.69
N ALA A 2 -11.72 -40.31 -20.17
CA ALA A 2 -10.28 -40.43 -20.09
C ALA A 2 -9.81 -40.04 -18.68
N ASN A 3 -9.18 -40.99 -18.00
CA ASN A 3 -8.56 -40.83 -16.70
C ASN A 3 -7.31 -39.93 -16.90
N GLU A 4 -7.33 -38.66 -16.47
CA GLU A 4 -6.12 -37.85 -16.41
C GLU A 4 -5.11 -38.53 -15.49
N PRO A 5 -3.84 -38.67 -15.91
CA PRO A 5 -2.83 -39.29 -15.06
C PRO A 5 -2.68 -38.42 -13.80
N ALA A 6 -2.92 -39.01 -12.65
CA ALA A 6 -2.61 -38.40 -11.35
C ALA A 6 -1.12 -38.01 -11.35
N GLY A 7 -0.84 -36.75 -11.45
CA GLY A 7 0.53 -36.23 -11.38
C GLY A 7 1.21 -36.76 -10.12
N ASN A 8 2.47 -37.11 -10.24
CA ASN A 8 3.27 -37.57 -9.12
C ASN A 8 3.15 -36.55 -7.96
N PRO A 9 2.88 -36.95 -6.72
CA PRO A 9 2.75 -36.00 -5.61
C PRO A 9 4.03 -35.15 -5.52
N PRO A 10 3.92 -33.85 -5.17
CA PRO A 10 5.06 -32.98 -5.06
C PRO A 10 6.07 -33.53 -4.06
N ALA A 11 7.35 -33.37 -4.35
CA ALA A 11 8.42 -33.78 -3.42
C ALA A 11 8.28 -33.03 -2.09
N PRO A 12 8.50 -33.68 -0.94
CA PRO A 12 8.48 -33.02 0.35
C PRO A 12 9.58 -31.97 0.42
N LEU A 13 9.37 -30.92 1.19
CA LEU A 13 10.39 -29.91 1.47
C LEU A 13 11.56 -30.56 2.22
N ASN A 14 12.78 -30.15 1.87
CA ASN A 14 13.94 -30.47 2.70
C ASN A 14 13.93 -29.60 4.00
N PRO A 15 14.77 -29.92 5.00
CA PRO A 15 14.76 -29.21 6.29
C PRO A 15 14.99 -27.70 6.19
N ASP A 16 15.84 -27.24 5.27
CA ASP A 16 16.14 -25.82 5.07
C ASP A 16 14.97 -25.10 4.38
N GLU A 17 14.34 -25.72 3.40
CA GLU A 17 13.13 -25.23 2.75
C GLU A 17 11.97 -25.12 3.75
N GLU A 18 11.82 -26.10 4.63
CA GLU A 18 10.78 -26.07 5.67
C GLU A 18 11.00 -24.92 6.65
N LEU A 19 12.24 -24.69 7.09
CA LEU A 19 12.59 -23.57 7.97
C LEU A 19 12.32 -22.23 7.28
N ALA A 20 12.73 -22.07 6.02
CA ALA A 20 12.50 -20.86 5.23
C ALA A 20 11.00 -20.59 5.06
N TRP A 21 10.23 -21.61 4.72
CA TRP A 21 8.77 -21.49 4.61
C TRP A 21 8.12 -21.06 5.92
N ARG A 22 8.47 -21.68 7.03
CA ARG A 22 7.93 -21.34 8.37
C ARG A 22 8.29 -19.92 8.79
N ALA A 23 9.52 -19.48 8.50
CA ALA A 23 9.97 -18.11 8.76
C ALA A 23 9.16 -17.09 7.95
N LEU A 24 9.01 -17.32 6.65
CA LEU A 24 8.20 -16.47 5.77
C LEU A 24 6.74 -16.41 6.23
N ALA A 25 6.12 -17.56 6.47
CA ALA A 25 4.72 -17.63 6.90
C ALA A 25 4.51 -16.86 8.23
N ARG A 26 5.45 -16.96 9.17
CA ARG A 26 5.40 -16.19 10.41
C ARG A 26 5.56 -14.68 10.17
N ALA A 27 6.53 -14.27 9.35
CA ALA A 27 6.77 -12.87 9.04
C ALA A 27 5.54 -12.19 8.41
N VAL A 28 4.90 -12.84 7.44
CA VAL A 28 3.69 -12.35 6.77
C VAL A 28 2.52 -12.14 7.76
N LEU A 29 2.44 -12.94 8.82
CA LEU A 29 1.39 -12.81 9.83
C LEU A 29 1.72 -11.78 10.92
N VAL A 30 3.00 -11.59 11.26
CA VAL A 30 3.44 -10.76 12.40
C VAL A 30 3.63 -9.32 11.98
N ILE A 31 4.34 -9.06 10.88
CA ILE A 31 4.70 -7.71 10.44
C ILE A 31 3.48 -6.79 10.33
N PRO A 32 2.39 -7.17 9.63
CA PRO A 32 1.22 -6.29 9.52
C PRO A 32 0.58 -5.96 10.86
N LYS A 33 0.57 -6.90 11.82
CA LYS A 33 -0.02 -6.70 13.16
C LYS A 33 0.78 -5.72 13.99
N VAL A 34 2.11 -5.81 13.93
CA VAL A 34 2.99 -4.89 14.67
C VAL A 34 2.87 -3.48 14.11
N LEU A 35 2.97 -3.32 12.79
CA LEU A 35 2.83 -2.02 12.14
C LEU A 35 1.44 -1.40 12.34
N ASP A 36 0.38 -2.20 12.31
CA ASP A 36 -0.99 -1.75 12.61
C ASP A 36 -1.10 -1.26 14.06
N GLY A 37 -0.56 -2.00 15.02
CA GLY A 37 -0.54 -1.63 16.43
C GLY A 37 0.17 -0.31 16.70
N GLU A 38 1.35 -0.12 16.11
CA GLU A 38 2.13 1.13 16.24
C GLU A 38 1.42 2.33 15.61
N LEU A 39 0.89 2.17 14.40
CA LEU A 39 0.11 3.22 13.73
C LEU A 39 -1.15 3.59 14.51
N LEU A 40 -1.89 2.60 15.01
CA LEU A 40 -3.07 2.84 15.83
C LEU A 40 -2.72 3.57 17.12
N GLN A 41 -1.68 3.15 17.82
CA GLN A 41 -1.25 3.76 19.08
C GLN A 41 -0.76 5.20 18.90
N ALA A 42 0.10 5.43 17.91
CA ALA A 42 0.74 6.73 17.71
C ALA A 42 -0.13 7.73 16.95
N GLN A 43 -0.96 7.23 16.03
CA GLN A 43 -1.66 8.05 15.07
C GLN A 43 -3.18 7.86 15.09
N GLY A 44 -3.75 6.84 15.75
CA GLY A 44 -5.16 6.50 15.66
C GLY A 44 -5.61 6.17 14.23
N LEU A 45 -4.69 5.63 13.41
CA LEU A 45 -4.91 5.26 12.01
C LEU A 45 -4.43 3.82 11.82
N GLY A 46 -5.30 2.90 11.42
CA GLY A 46 -4.90 1.52 11.16
C GLY A 46 -4.10 1.37 9.87
N LEU A 47 -3.29 0.30 9.78
CA LEU A 47 -2.46 0.02 8.61
C LEU A 47 -3.28 -0.08 7.31
N THR A 48 -4.46 -0.70 7.36
CA THR A 48 -5.37 -0.77 6.20
C THR A 48 -5.87 0.61 5.78
N GLU A 49 -6.21 1.47 6.72
CA GLU A 49 -6.62 2.86 6.45
C GLU A 49 -5.47 3.65 5.84
N TYR A 50 -4.26 3.50 6.41
CA TYR A 50 -3.04 4.07 5.85
C TYR A 50 -2.82 3.61 4.40
N SER A 51 -2.91 2.30 4.12
CA SER A 51 -2.75 1.73 2.78
C SER A 51 -3.76 2.31 1.78
N VAL A 52 -5.02 2.49 2.17
CA VAL A 52 -6.05 3.12 1.33
C VAL A 52 -5.70 4.57 1.01
N LEU A 53 -5.30 5.38 2.00
CA LEU A 53 -4.89 6.77 1.77
C LEU A 53 -3.66 6.86 0.88
N MET A 54 -2.68 5.97 1.08
CA MET A 54 -1.45 5.88 0.29
C MET A 54 -1.77 5.57 -1.18
N ASN A 55 -2.54 4.50 -1.43
CA ASN A 55 -2.92 4.12 -2.80
C ASN A 55 -3.65 5.26 -3.53
N LEU A 56 -4.53 5.99 -2.86
CA LEU A 56 -5.19 7.15 -3.43
C LEU A 56 -4.21 8.29 -3.71
N SER A 57 -3.24 8.52 -2.83
CA SER A 57 -2.27 9.63 -2.95
C SER A 57 -1.36 9.50 -4.18
N GLU A 58 -1.12 8.26 -4.61
CA GLU A 58 -0.26 7.93 -5.75
C GLU A 58 -0.96 8.02 -7.12
N GLN A 59 -2.29 8.19 -7.13
CA GLN A 59 -3.05 8.25 -8.37
C GLN A 59 -3.19 9.67 -8.92
N PRO A 60 -3.26 9.81 -10.25
CA PRO A 60 -3.64 11.08 -10.87
C PRO A 60 -5.01 11.54 -10.32
N GLY A 61 -5.09 12.82 -9.91
CA GLY A 61 -6.30 13.36 -9.29
C GLY A 61 -6.64 12.76 -7.91
N ARG A 62 -5.74 11.94 -7.33
CA ARG A 62 -5.91 11.29 -6.01
C ARG A 62 -7.21 10.53 -5.88
N SER A 63 -7.62 9.85 -6.94
CA SER A 63 -8.91 9.14 -6.99
C SER A 63 -8.77 7.77 -7.64
N MET A 64 -9.56 6.80 -7.16
CA MET A 64 -9.64 5.45 -7.72
C MET A 64 -11.07 4.92 -7.66
N ARG A 65 -11.41 4.01 -8.59
CA ARG A 65 -12.64 3.22 -8.49
C ARG A 65 -12.58 2.30 -7.26
N MET A 66 -13.71 2.09 -6.60
CA MET A 66 -13.78 1.25 -5.39
C MET A 66 -13.24 -0.16 -5.63
N SER A 67 -13.51 -0.78 -6.78
CA SER A 67 -12.99 -2.12 -7.11
C SER A 67 -11.48 -2.14 -7.31
N GLU A 68 -10.93 -1.13 -7.98
CA GLU A 68 -9.49 -0.98 -8.22
C GLU A 68 -8.74 -0.73 -6.89
N LEU A 69 -9.31 0.10 -6.03
CA LEU A 69 -8.75 0.41 -4.72
C LEU A 69 -8.77 -0.83 -3.79
N ALA A 70 -9.83 -1.66 -3.86
CA ALA A 70 -9.90 -2.91 -3.12
C ALA A 70 -8.78 -3.88 -3.53
N ASN A 71 -8.56 -4.01 -4.85
CA ASN A 71 -7.47 -4.83 -5.38
C ASN A 71 -6.10 -4.25 -5.00
N ALA A 72 -5.89 -2.94 -5.11
CA ALA A 72 -4.63 -2.29 -4.74
C ALA A 72 -4.32 -2.41 -3.24
N ALA A 73 -5.34 -2.35 -2.39
CA ALA A 73 -5.21 -2.52 -0.95
C ALA A 73 -5.22 -3.99 -0.49
N LEU A 74 -5.36 -4.95 -1.42
CA LEU A 74 -5.41 -6.40 -1.17
C LEU A 74 -6.49 -6.80 -0.16
N ILE A 75 -7.66 -6.18 -0.24
CA ILE A 75 -8.82 -6.48 0.59
C ILE A 75 -10.08 -6.70 -0.24
N SER A 76 -11.08 -7.34 0.34
CA SER A 76 -12.38 -7.51 -0.33
C SER A 76 -13.09 -6.17 -0.55
N VAL A 77 -13.92 -6.07 -1.58
CA VAL A 77 -14.72 -4.86 -1.87
C VAL A 77 -15.61 -4.49 -0.67
N SER A 78 -16.18 -5.49 0.01
CA SER A 78 -16.97 -5.25 1.23
C SER A 78 -16.11 -4.74 2.41
N GLY A 79 -14.88 -5.25 2.55
CA GLY A 79 -13.89 -4.76 3.51
C GLY A 79 -13.51 -3.30 3.22
N LEU A 80 -13.20 -3.00 1.94
CA LEU A 80 -12.90 -1.63 1.52
C LEU A 80 -14.06 -0.68 1.79
N THR A 81 -15.30 -1.08 1.51
CA THR A 81 -16.47 -0.22 1.76
C THR A 81 -16.50 0.25 3.22
N ARG A 82 -16.29 -0.65 4.18
CA ARG A 82 -16.25 -0.31 5.62
C ARG A 82 -15.09 0.64 5.96
N VAL A 83 -13.92 0.43 5.35
CA VAL A 83 -12.75 1.30 5.55
C VAL A 83 -13.04 2.70 5.00
N VAL A 84 -13.52 2.80 3.76
CA VAL A 84 -13.83 4.08 3.11
C VAL A 84 -14.95 4.82 3.87
N GLU A 85 -15.98 4.13 4.39
CA GLU A 85 -17.00 4.73 5.22
C GLU A 85 -16.43 5.36 6.51
N ARG A 86 -15.46 4.69 7.15
CA ARG A 86 -14.76 5.25 8.31
C ARG A 86 -13.95 6.49 7.96
N LEU A 87 -13.18 6.44 6.87
CA LEU A 87 -12.38 7.56 6.38
C LEU A 87 -13.26 8.73 5.93
N THR A 88 -14.43 8.47 5.33
CA THR A 88 -15.40 9.51 4.95
C THR A 88 -15.99 10.20 6.18
N ARG A 89 -16.32 9.47 7.24
CA ARG A 89 -16.79 10.08 8.51
C ARG A 89 -15.73 10.98 9.15
N GLN A 90 -14.46 10.74 8.88
CA GLN A 90 -13.33 11.57 9.32
C GLN A 90 -12.98 12.68 8.31
N ALA A 91 -13.73 12.84 7.23
CA ALA A 91 -13.46 13.75 6.12
C ALA A 91 -12.09 13.56 5.45
N LEU A 92 -11.49 12.36 5.53
CA LEU A 92 -10.20 12.04 4.93
C LEU A 92 -10.34 11.54 3.48
N VAL A 93 -11.48 10.97 3.14
CA VAL A 93 -11.86 10.50 1.81
C VAL A 93 -13.28 10.92 1.50
N GLU A 94 -13.54 11.24 0.24
CA GLU A 94 -14.89 11.49 -0.30
C GLU A 94 -15.29 10.39 -1.27
N ARG A 95 -16.61 10.14 -1.38
CA ARG A 95 -17.18 9.23 -2.38
C ARG A 95 -17.93 10.05 -3.42
N VAL A 96 -17.49 9.96 -4.68
CA VAL A 96 -18.12 10.65 -5.81
C VAL A 96 -18.64 9.65 -6.83
N ARG A 97 -19.69 10.00 -7.53
CA ARG A 97 -20.14 9.21 -8.70
C ARG A 97 -19.18 9.43 -9.86
N ALA A 98 -18.80 8.35 -10.53
CA ALA A 98 -18.00 8.45 -11.75
C ALA A 98 -18.87 9.07 -12.88
N GLU A 99 -18.39 10.16 -13.49
CA GLU A 99 -19.10 10.84 -14.56
C GLU A 99 -19.24 10.00 -15.84
N THR A 100 -18.25 9.12 -16.10
CA THR A 100 -18.16 8.33 -17.34
C THR A 100 -19.01 7.06 -17.35
N ASP A 101 -19.48 6.60 -16.17
CA ASP A 101 -20.20 5.33 -16.03
C ASP A 101 -21.11 5.45 -14.80
N GLY A 102 -22.31 5.99 -14.96
CA GLY A 102 -23.24 6.35 -13.89
C GLY A 102 -23.54 5.30 -12.79
N ARG A 103 -22.85 4.15 -12.83
CA ARG A 103 -22.93 3.05 -11.84
C ARG A 103 -21.69 2.93 -10.97
N GLY A 104 -20.56 3.57 -11.32
CA GLY A 104 -19.29 3.48 -10.59
C GLY A 104 -19.17 4.52 -9.48
N GLN A 105 -18.58 4.13 -8.34
CA GLN A 105 -18.18 5.06 -7.27
C GLN A 105 -16.66 5.19 -7.25
N LEU A 106 -16.20 6.42 -7.10
CA LEU A 106 -14.79 6.77 -6.89
C LEU A 106 -14.58 7.12 -5.41
N ALA A 107 -13.48 6.68 -4.85
CA ALA A 107 -12.93 7.21 -3.62
C ALA A 107 -11.92 8.30 -3.98
N VAL A 108 -12.02 9.45 -3.35
CA VAL A 108 -11.16 10.63 -3.60
C VAL A 108 -10.50 11.03 -2.29
N LEU A 109 -9.17 11.15 -2.30
CA LEU A 109 -8.42 11.61 -1.14
C LEU A 109 -8.58 13.11 -0.97
N THR A 110 -9.03 13.54 0.20
CA THR A 110 -9.15 14.97 0.52
C THR A 110 -7.78 15.59 0.89
N PRO A 111 -7.65 16.93 0.89
CA PRO A 111 -6.46 17.58 1.44
C PRO A 111 -6.19 17.21 2.90
N ALA A 112 -7.24 17.04 3.72
CA ALA A 112 -7.13 16.57 5.09
C ALA A 112 -6.61 15.13 5.17
N GLY A 113 -7.10 14.24 4.28
CA GLY A 113 -6.62 12.87 4.17
C GLY A 113 -5.13 12.80 3.78
N PHE A 114 -4.71 13.65 2.85
CA PHE A 114 -3.30 13.73 2.47
C PHE A 114 -2.42 14.22 3.64
N THR A 115 -2.83 15.26 4.34
CA THR A 115 -2.11 15.75 5.53
C THR A 115 -2.05 14.67 6.63
N ARG A 116 -3.12 13.90 6.79
CA ARG A 116 -3.17 12.77 7.74
C ARG A 116 -2.16 11.69 7.37
N LEU A 117 -2.07 11.34 6.08
CA LEU A 117 -1.10 10.39 5.54
C LEU A 117 0.34 10.87 5.79
N GLU A 118 0.64 12.14 5.47
CA GLU A 118 1.96 12.75 5.70
C GLU A 118 2.39 12.66 7.19
N LYS A 119 1.47 12.90 8.11
CA LYS A 119 1.74 12.80 9.55
C LYS A 119 1.99 11.37 10.04
N ALA A 120 1.33 10.39 9.42
CA ALA A 120 1.46 8.98 9.79
C ALA A 120 2.72 8.32 9.19
N TYR A 121 3.23 8.86 8.08
CA TYR A 121 4.37 8.29 7.36
C TYR A 121 5.62 8.06 8.21
N PRO A 122 6.09 9.01 9.06
CA PRO A 122 7.27 8.78 9.90
C PRO A 122 7.12 7.60 10.86
N THR A 123 5.92 7.39 11.42
CA THR A 123 5.62 6.26 12.29
C THR A 123 5.73 4.94 11.54
N LEU A 124 5.09 4.84 10.36
CA LEU A 124 5.21 3.64 9.53
C LEU A 124 6.65 3.39 9.10
N LEU A 125 7.37 4.44 8.67
CA LEU A 125 8.76 4.30 8.23
C LEU A 125 9.66 3.77 9.35
N ALA A 126 9.48 4.25 10.58
CA ALA A 126 10.23 3.78 11.74
C ALA A 126 9.96 2.28 11.98
N GLY A 127 8.70 1.87 12.03
CA GLY A 127 8.33 0.46 12.21
C GLY A 127 8.82 -0.44 11.06
N VAL A 128 8.71 0.01 9.80
CA VAL A 128 9.27 -0.75 8.66
C VAL A 128 10.78 -0.91 8.76
N ARG A 129 11.53 0.12 9.24
CA ARG A 129 12.97 -0.02 9.46
C ARG A 129 13.25 -1.02 10.56
N GLU A 130 12.69 -0.81 11.75
CA GLU A 130 12.95 -1.62 12.94
C GLU A 130 12.56 -3.09 12.72
N HIS A 131 11.37 -3.35 12.19
CA HIS A 131 10.83 -4.71 12.12
C HIS A 131 11.13 -5.46 10.82
N VAL A 132 11.65 -4.77 9.78
CA VAL A 132 11.92 -5.38 8.48
C VAL A 132 13.29 -5.02 7.94
N MET A 133 13.57 -3.74 7.65
CA MET A 133 14.72 -3.37 6.84
C MET A 133 16.05 -3.59 7.55
N ASP A 134 16.09 -3.39 8.86
CA ASP A 134 17.31 -3.60 9.65
C ASP A 134 17.70 -5.09 9.70
N HIS A 135 16.72 -6.00 9.57
CA HIS A 135 16.95 -7.45 9.46
C HIS A 135 17.37 -7.89 8.05
N LEU A 136 17.20 -7.04 7.06
CA LEU A 136 17.56 -7.30 5.66
C LEU A 136 18.85 -6.59 5.24
N ALA A 137 19.57 -5.94 6.17
CA ALA A 137 20.72 -5.08 5.87
C ALA A 137 21.84 -5.81 5.11
N ASP A 138 22.07 -7.09 5.41
CA ASP A 138 23.13 -7.91 4.81
C ASP A 138 22.65 -8.71 3.59
N LEU A 139 21.38 -8.58 3.17
CA LEU A 139 20.82 -9.30 2.05
C LEU A 139 20.87 -8.48 0.76
N ASP A 140 21.05 -9.18 -0.36
CA ASP A 140 20.82 -8.58 -1.68
C ASP A 140 19.33 -8.23 -1.84
N LEU A 141 19.00 -6.95 -1.68
CA LEU A 141 17.63 -6.46 -1.78
C LEU A 141 17.04 -6.61 -3.18
N ALA A 142 17.86 -6.67 -4.23
CA ALA A 142 17.37 -6.90 -5.59
C ALA A 142 16.93 -8.37 -5.76
N ALA A 143 17.76 -9.31 -5.31
CA ALA A 143 17.41 -10.73 -5.31
C ALA A 143 16.21 -11.02 -4.40
N PHE A 144 16.15 -10.41 -3.21
CA PHE A 144 15.02 -10.50 -2.31
C PHE A 144 13.73 -9.99 -2.95
N THR A 145 13.76 -8.81 -3.58
CA THR A 145 12.60 -8.22 -4.27
C THR A 145 12.11 -9.13 -5.40
N GLN A 146 13.04 -9.71 -6.18
CA GLN A 146 12.69 -10.64 -7.25
C GLN A 146 11.99 -11.90 -6.70
N ALA A 147 12.54 -12.50 -5.65
CA ALA A 147 11.94 -13.68 -5.02
C ALA A 147 10.55 -13.39 -4.46
N MET A 148 10.39 -12.31 -3.73
CA MET A 148 9.08 -11.92 -3.15
C MET A 148 8.05 -11.57 -4.23
N SER A 149 8.47 -10.91 -5.31
CA SER A 149 7.60 -10.61 -6.45
C SER A 149 7.13 -11.88 -7.17
N GLY A 150 8.00 -12.92 -7.25
CA GLY A 150 7.64 -14.23 -7.79
C GLY A 150 6.61 -14.98 -6.92
N ILE A 151 6.75 -14.88 -5.59
CA ILE A 151 5.80 -15.47 -4.63
C ILE A 151 4.45 -14.74 -4.68
N ALA A 152 4.47 -13.42 -4.78
CA ALA A 152 3.26 -12.59 -4.84
C ALA A 152 2.54 -12.62 -6.20
N ALA A 153 3.07 -13.35 -7.17
CA ALA A 153 2.67 -13.61 -8.57
C ALA A 153 1.42 -12.87 -9.15
N PRO A 154 1.29 -12.73 -10.47
CA PRO A 154 0.42 -11.75 -11.14
C PRO A 154 -1.09 -11.87 -10.85
N GLU A 155 -1.54 -12.90 -10.19
CA GLU A 155 -2.94 -13.05 -9.76
C GLU A 155 -3.33 -12.17 -8.55
N MET A 156 -2.32 -11.60 -7.85
CA MET A 156 -2.50 -10.87 -6.59
C MET A 156 -2.42 -9.34 -6.73
N GLY A 157 -2.35 -8.80 -7.93
CA GLY A 157 -2.34 -7.34 -8.13
C GLY A 157 -1.29 -6.84 -9.14
N PRO A 158 -1.25 -5.55 -9.42
CA PRO A 158 -0.27 -4.97 -10.32
C PRO A 158 1.15 -5.15 -9.76
N PRO A 159 2.18 -5.30 -10.63
CA PRO A 159 3.56 -5.45 -10.20
C PRO A 159 3.99 -4.28 -9.32
N LEU A 160 4.82 -4.58 -8.30
CA LEU A 160 5.42 -3.58 -7.44
C LEU A 160 6.15 -2.55 -8.32
N ARG A 161 5.67 -1.31 -8.33
CA ARG A 161 6.32 -0.19 -9.02
C ARG A 161 7.21 0.56 -8.03
N ARG A 162 8.31 1.12 -8.52
CA ARG A 162 9.01 2.17 -7.75
C ARG A 162 8.10 3.39 -7.73
N THR A 163 7.30 3.50 -6.68
CA THR A 163 6.50 4.69 -6.42
C THR A 163 7.42 5.79 -5.89
N PRO A 164 7.18 7.06 -6.25
CA PRO A 164 7.84 8.17 -5.58
C PRO A 164 7.59 8.05 -4.08
N SER A 165 8.65 8.07 -3.27
CA SER A 165 8.50 8.12 -1.82
C SER A 165 7.58 9.28 -1.44
N LEU A 166 6.73 9.09 -0.39
CA LEU A 166 5.97 10.22 0.19
C LEU A 166 6.86 11.44 0.45
N ALA A 167 8.14 11.22 0.78
CA ALA A 167 9.14 12.29 0.90
C ALA A 167 9.34 13.08 -0.42
N SER A 168 9.22 12.45 -1.59
CA SER A 168 9.30 13.16 -2.88
C SER A 168 8.01 13.86 -3.26
N LEU A 169 6.84 13.37 -2.80
CA LEU A 169 5.55 14.02 -3.00
C LEU A 169 5.40 15.30 -2.15
N THR A 170 6.03 15.34 -0.97
CA THR A 170 6.05 16.53 -0.10
C THR A 170 6.96 17.63 -0.64
N ASN A 171 8.03 17.27 -1.35
CA ASN A 171 8.99 18.24 -1.88
C ASN A 171 8.48 18.98 -3.13
N SER A 172 7.44 18.48 -3.78
CA SER A 172 6.81 19.14 -4.96
C SER A 172 5.91 20.32 -4.60
N ARG A 173 5.82 20.70 -3.32
CA ARG A 173 4.98 21.80 -2.81
C ARG A 173 5.69 23.13 -2.65
N GLN A 174 6.91 23.33 -3.16
CA GLN A 174 7.46 24.71 -3.18
C GLN A 174 6.68 25.53 -4.22
N PRO A 175 5.94 26.58 -3.81
CA PRO A 175 5.36 27.50 -4.78
C PRO A 175 6.52 28.15 -5.53
N GLU A 176 6.45 28.13 -6.86
CA GLU A 176 7.32 28.95 -7.71
C GLU A 176 7.28 30.38 -7.15
N LYS A 177 8.42 30.86 -6.69
CA LYS A 177 8.60 32.28 -6.35
C LYS A 177 8.35 33.05 -7.64
N THR A 178 7.18 33.62 -7.77
CA THR A 178 6.86 34.59 -8.81
C THR A 178 7.85 35.74 -8.67
N THR A 179 8.87 35.74 -9.50
CA THR A 179 9.76 36.90 -9.68
C THR A 179 8.90 37.95 -10.36
N GLY A 180 8.44 38.90 -9.54
CA GLY A 180 7.71 40.06 -10.03
C GLY A 180 8.60 40.88 -11.00
N PRO A 181 8.01 41.55 -12.02
CA PRO A 181 8.74 42.34 -12.98
C PRO A 181 9.35 43.55 -12.28
N GLN A 182 10.68 43.63 -12.29
CA GLN A 182 11.38 44.88 -11.94
C GLN A 182 11.03 45.95 -12.99
N GLY A 183 10.30 46.94 -12.55
CA GLY A 183 9.91 48.10 -13.34
C GLY A 183 11.12 48.87 -13.83
N ALA A 184 11.01 49.24 -15.09
CA ALA A 184 11.85 50.21 -15.78
C ALA A 184 11.81 51.60 -15.10
N ARG A 185 12.94 52.16 -14.87
CA ARG A 185 13.24 53.61 -15.05
C ARG A 185 14.64 53.81 -15.61
#